data_29c35dbb1d49178f9f9f98ba7a2d8099
#
_entry.id   29c35dbb1d49178f9f9f98ba7a2d8099
#
_cell.length_a   1.000
_cell.length_b   1.000
_cell.length_c   1.000
_cell.angle_alpha   90.00
_cell.angle_beta   90.00
_cell.angle_gamma   90.00
#
_symmetry.space_group_name_H-M   'P 1'
#
loop_
_entity.id
_entity.type
_entity.pdbx_description
1 polymer ?
#
loop_
_entity_poly.entity_id
_entity_poly.type
_entity_poly.pdbx_seq_one_letter_code
_entity_poly.pdbx_strand_id
1 'polypeptide(L)'
;MLSFSVKNVTKELLSELPERSRRVLIDRFGLSGKGESRTLDAIGQEYGITRERIRQIENHGLSTVRDSDAYETHAPTLEDLKRALNALGGVLAEETVLREIAKNEGDHNHIVFLLTVGHHFDFRREDADFKTRWHIDEQLAEQVEQALSALYESLETNRLTPEDEFLQLFAKHLKQQGVKNRPDDVMTRWLLISKRVGKNPLGEWGRQESPHVRIKNTRDFAYLTLKRHGSPMHFTEVAK
;
A
#
# COMPACT_ATOMS: atom_id res chain seq x y z
N MET A 1 -12.17 9.14 7.01
CA MET A 1 -12.09 8.20 8.16
C MET A 1 -13.32 7.30 8.08
N LEU A 2 -13.17 5.97 8.21
CA LEU A 2 -14.29 5.04 8.12
C LEU A 2 -15.33 5.30 9.22
N SER A 3 -16.63 5.24 8.86
CA SER A 3 -17.76 5.43 9.78
C SER A 3 -18.07 4.22 10.65
N PHE A 4 -17.45 3.06 10.36
CA PHE A 4 -17.73 1.77 10.98
C PHE A 4 -16.51 1.16 11.69
N SER A 5 -16.74 0.08 12.46
CA SER A 5 -15.70 -0.72 13.10
C SER A 5 -15.30 -1.88 12.20
N VAL A 6 -14.08 -1.86 11.66
CA VAL A 6 -13.55 -2.93 10.79
C VAL A 6 -13.53 -4.29 11.52
N LYS A 7 -13.28 -4.28 12.83
CA LYS A 7 -13.26 -5.50 13.66
C LYS A 7 -14.65 -6.14 13.79
N ASN A 8 -15.67 -5.33 14.01
CA ASN A 8 -17.03 -5.84 14.12
C ASN A 8 -17.51 -6.43 12.80
N VAL A 9 -17.30 -5.70 11.68
CA VAL A 9 -17.63 -6.20 10.34
C VAL A 9 -16.90 -7.51 10.05
N THR A 10 -15.59 -7.58 10.30
CA THR A 10 -14.82 -8.82 10.14
C THR A 10 -15.40 -9.98 10.97
N LYS A 11 -15.76 -9.72 12.23
CA LYS A 11 -16.34 -10.74 13.12
C LYS A 11 -17.67 -11.27 12.60
N GLU A 12 -18.54 -10.39 12.11
CA GLU A 12 -19.84 -10.75 11.55
C GLU A 12 -19.69 -11.55 10.27
N LEU A 13 -18.83 -11.13 9.34
CA LEU A 13 -18.50 -11.88 8.11
C LEU A 13 -17.97 -13.29 8.41
N LEU A 14 -17.11 -13.43 9.42
CA LEU A 14 -16.55 -14.72 9.79
C LEU A 14 -17.54 -15.62 10.56
N SER A 15 -18.62 -15.08 11.14
CA SER A 15 -19.57 -15.87 11.91
C SER A 15 -20.35 -16.90 11.08
N GLU A 16 -20.51 -16.63 9.78
CA GLU A 16 -21.19 -17.52 8.83
C GLU A 16 -20.35 -18.77 8.47
N LEU A 17 -19.05 -18.77 8.80
CA LEU A 17 -18.18 -19.86 8.43
C LEU A 17 -18.20 -21.03 9.41
N PRO A 18 -18.07 -22.28 8.90
CA PRO A 18 -17.75 -23.43 9.74
C PRO A 18 -16.49 -23.17 10.56
N GLU A 19 -16.47 -23.68 11.80
CA GLU A 19 -15.40 -23.43 12.79
C GLU A 19 -13.98 -23.60 12.22
N ARG A 20 -13.76 -24.67 11.45
CA ARG A 20 -12.44 -24.95 10.85
C ARG A 20 -12.01 -23.89 9.84
N SER A 21 -12.91 -23.50 8.93
CA SER A 21 -12.61 -22.46 7.93
C SER A 21 -12.40 -21.10 8.59
N ARG A 22 -13.23 -20.77 9.57
CA ARG A 22 -13.11 -19.53 10.35
C ARG A 22 -11.76 -19.44 11.06
N ARG A 23 -11.30 -20.49 11.74
CA ARG A 23 -9.97 -20.52 12.41
C ARG A 23 -8.84 -20.35 11.40
N VAL A 24 -8.89 -21.06 10.27
CA VAL A 24 -7.87 -20.91 9.22
C VAL A 24 -7.78 -19.48 8.72
N LEU A 25 -8.90 -18.78 8.49
CA LEU A 25 -8.88 -17.38 8.07
C LEU A 25 -8.39 -16.45 9.19
N ILE A 26 -8.79 -16.68 10.44
CA ILE A 26 -8.29 -15.91 11.59
C ILE A 26 -6.76 -16.01 11.69
N ASP A 27 -6.20 -17.21 11.61
CA ASP A 27 -4.75 -17.43 11.66
C ASP A 27 -4.05 -16.87 10.44
N ARG A 28 -4.62 -17.06 9.26
CA ARG A 28 -4.04 -16.61 7.98
C ARG A 28 -3.90 -15.10 7.89
N PHE A 29 -4.93 -14.37 8.31
CA PHE A 29 -4.96 -12.91 8.29
C PHE A 29 -4.51 -12.27 9.60
N GLY A 30 -4.24 -13.04 10.65
CA GLY A 30 -3.84 -12.50 11.96
C GLY A 30 -4.96 -11.71 12.64
N LEU A 31 -6.21 -12.17 12.53
CA LEU A 31 -7.40 -11.47 13.06
C LEU A 31 -7.64 -11.71 14.55
N SER A 32 -6.80 -12.52 15.18
CA SER A 32 -6.78 -12.67 16.64
C SER A 32 -6.09 -11.46 17.30
N GLY A 33 -6.35 -11.20 18.57
CA GLY A 33 -5.81 -10.05 19.30
C GLY A 33 -4.28 -9.93 19.33
N LYS A 34 -3.54 -10.97 18.88
CA LYS A 34 -2.06 -10.95 18.74
C LYS A 34 -1.59 -10.32 17.40
N GLY A 35 -2.46 -10.15 16.41
CA GLY A 35 -2.17 -9.44 15.15
C GLY A 35 -1.18 -10.10 14.20
N GLU A 36 -0.69 -11.31 14.46
CA GLU A 36 0.30 -12.00 13.62
C GLU A 36 -0.39 -12.87 12.57
N SER A 37 -0.13 -12.57 11.29
CA SER A 37 -0.54 -13.42 10.17
C SER A 37 0.39 -14.63 10.03
N ARG A 38 -0.18 -15.79 9.69
CA ARG A 38 0.58 -17.05 9.58
C ARG A 38 0.66 -17.52 8.13
N THR A 39 1.75 -18.20 7.81
CA THR A 39 1.90 -18.82 6.49
C THR A 39 1.02 -20.06 6.35
N LEU A 40 0.66 -20.40 5.12
CA LEU A 40 -0.10 -21.63 4.84
C LEU A 40 0.62 -22.90 5.34
N ASP A 41 1.97 -22.91 5.27
CA ASP A 41 2.78 -24.00 5.78
C ASP A 41 2.71 -24.13 7.29
N ALA A 42 2.84 -23.02 8.02
CA ALA A 42 2.76 -22.99 9.48
C ALA A 42 1.38 -23.45 9.98
N ILE A 43 0.31 -23.01 9.33
CA ILE A 43 -1.05 -23.45 9.64
C ILE A 43 -1.20 -24.96 9.31
N GLY A 44 -0.69 -25.40 8.13
CA GLY A 44 -0.74 -26.81 7.72
C GLY A 44 -0.05 -27.73 8.72
N GLN A 45 1.12 -27.36 9.21
CA GLN A 45 1.86 -28.12 10.24
C GLN A 45 1.05 -28.26 11.53
N GLU A 46 0.43 -27.18 12.02
CA GLU A 46 -0.39 -27.25 13.24
C GLU A 46 -1.62 -28.13 13.08
N TYR A 47 -2.28 -28.07 11.91
CA TYR A 47 -3.49 -28.87 11.67
C TYR A 47 -3.19 -30.29 11.15
N GLY A 48 -1.92 -30.64 10.94
CA GLY A 48 -1.53 -31.95 10.42
C GLY A 48 -1.96 -32.21 8.98
N ILE A 49 -2.04 -31.17 8.15
CA ILE A 49 -2.45 -31.22 6.74
C ILE A 49 -1.51 -30.43 5.84
N THR A 50 -1.59 -30.65 4.52
CA THR A 50 -0.71 -30.01 3.56
C THR A 50 -1.02 -28.52 3.39
N ARG A 51 0.02 -27.74 3.01
CA ARG A 51 -0.13 -26.33 2.58
C ARG A 51 -1.25 -26.16 1.55
N GLU A 52 -1.31 -27.03 0.57
CA GLU A 52 -2.33 -26.98 -0.49
C GLU A 52 -3.75 -27.18 0.08
N ARG A 53 -3.90 -28.06 1.07
CA ARG A 53 -5.20 -28.24 1.74
C ARG A 53 -5.63 -26.99 2.51
N ILE A 54 -4.69 -26.30 3.18
CA ILE A 54 -4.98 -25.00 3.82
C ILE A 54 -5.39 -23.97 2.78
N ARG A 55 -4.69 -23.88 1.63
CA ARG A 55 -5.04 -22.96 0.55
C ARG A 55 -6.46 -23.21 0.02
N GLN A 56 -6.86 -24.48 -0.13
CA GLN A 56 -8.23 -24.83 -0.51
C GLN A 56 -9.28 -24.38 0.52
N ILE A 57 -8.96 -24.56 1.83
CA ILE A 57 -9.84 -24.11 2.92
C ILE A 57 -9.93 -22.58 2.94
N GLU A 58 -8.81 -21.86 2.77
CA GLU A 58 -8.77 -20.40 2.66
C GLU A 58 -9.66 -19.92 1.50
N ASN A 59 -9.44 -20.43 0.29
CA ASN A 59 -10.22 -20.03 -0.89
C ASN A 59 -11.71 -20.32 -0.74
N HIS A 60 -12.04 -21.52 -0.26
CA HIS A 60 -13.44 -21.89 -0.01
C HIS A 60 -14.07 -21.01 1.08
N GLY A 61 -13.33 -20.73 2.16
CA GLY A 61 -13.80 -19.85 3.22
C GLY A 61 -14.07 -18.43 2.72
N LEU A 62 -13.17 -17.85 1.92
CA LEU A 62 -13.37 -16.53 1.31
C LEU A 62 -14.56 -16.51 0.36
N SER A 63 -14.75 -17.55 -0.46
CA SER A 63 -15.95 -17.69 -1.31
C SER A 63 -17.23 -17.75 -0.46
N THR A 64 -17.26 -18.62 0.56
CA THR A 64 -18.42 -18.74 1.45
C THR A 64 -18.78 -17.41 2.13
N VAL A 65 -17.78 -16.62 2.55
CA VAL A 65 -18.06 -15.27 3.09
C VAL A 65 -18.71 -14.39 2.04
N ARG A 66 -18.22 -14.37 0.80
CA ARG A 66 -18.79 -13.55 -0.28
C ARG A 66 -20.21 -13.93 -0.66
N ASP A 67 -20.57 -15.21 -0.50
CA ASP A 67 -21.90 -15.75 -0.82
C ASP A 67 -22.85 -15.71 0.38
N SER A 68 -22.47 -15.11 1.52
CA SER A 68 -23.25 -15.10 2.77
C SER A 68 -24.19 -13.91 2.89
N ASP A 69 -25.26 -14.06 3.67
CA ASP A 69 -26.18 -12.97 4.02
C ASP A 69 -25.48 -11.84 4.79
N ALA A 70 -24.46 -12.18 5.57
CA ALA A 70 -23.62 -11.19 6.26
C ALA A 70 -22.87 -10.29 5.27
N TYR A 71 -22.38 -10.84 4.13
CA TYR A 71 -21.71 -10.06 3.10
C TYR A 71 -22.69 -9.06 2.44
N GLU A 72 -23.89 -9.49 2.09
CA GLU A 72 -24.95 -8.62 1.55
C GLU A 72 -25.32 -7.50 2.54
N THR A 73 -25.44 -7.84 3.82
CA THR A 73 -25.70 -6.86 4.89
C THR A 73 -24.60 -5.80 4.98
N HIS A 74 -23.35 -6.18 4.76
CA HIS A 74 -22.17 -5.28 4.80
C HIS A 74 -21.76 -4.70 3.44
N ALA A 75 -22.50 -4.95 2.36
CA ALA A 75 -22.20 -4.37 1.05
C ALA A 75 -22.10 -2.82 1.10
N PRO A 76 -22.98 -2.06 1.80
CA PRO A 76 -22.82 -0.61 1.94
C PRO A 76 -21.51 -0.21 2.64
N THR A 77 -21.03 -1.02 3.60
CA THR A 77 -19.76 -0.81 4.32
C THR A 77 -18.55 -0.99 3.41
N LEU A 78 -18.60 -2.00 2.52
CA LEU A 78 -17.54 -2.22 1.52
C LEU A 78 -17.54 -1.13 0.45
N GLU A 79 -18.71 -0.59 0.07
CA GLU A 79 -18.80 0.59 -0.79
C GLU A 79 -18.23 1.86 -0.12
N ASP A 80 -18.39 2.03 1.21
CA ASP A 80 -17.76 3.12 1.96
C ASP A 80 -16.24 2.99 1.92
N LEU A 81 -15.70 1.78 2.08
CA LEU A 81 -14.27 1.50 1.97
C LEU A 81 -13.77 1.80 0.55
N LYS A 82 -14.49 1.39 -0.48
CA LYS A 82 -14.17 1.70 -1.88
C LYS A 82 -14.15 3.21 -2.14
N ARG A 83 -15.14 3.95 -1.63
CA ARG A 83 -15.18 5.41 -1.73
C ARG A 83 -13.96 6.06 -1.04
N ALA A 84 -13.56 5.53 0.12
CA ALA A 84 -12.36 6.01 0.81
C ALA A 84 -11.09 5.78 -0.03
N LEU A 85 -10.90 4.59 -0.61
CA LEU A 85 -9.76 4.32 -1.50
C LEU A 85 -9.79 5.21 -2.76
N ASN A 86 -10.98 5.39 -3.35
CA ASN A 86 -11.13 6.25 -4.53
C ASN A 86 -10.75 7.72 -4.23
N ALA A 87 -11.17 8.24 -3.08
CA ALA A 87 -10.81 9.58 -2.63
C ALA A 87 -9.29 9.75 -2.42
N LEU A 88 -8.59 8.68 -2.07
CA LEU A 88 -7.13 8.66 -1.90
C LEU A 88 -6.38 8.48 -3.24
N GLY A 89 -7.08 8.20 -4.34
CA GLY A 89 -6.48 8.06 -5.67
C GLY A 89 -6.76 6.73 -6.38
N GLY A 90 -7.44 5.77 -5.74
CA GLY A 90 -7.90 4.52 -6.35
C GLY A 90 -6.83 3.45 -6.60
N VAL A 91 -5.55 3.81 -6.53
CA VAL A 91 -4.38 2.90 -6.61
C VAL A 91 -3.43 3.30 -5.50
N LEU A 92 -3.14 2.40 -4.55
CA LEU A 92 -2.39 2.73 -3.34
C LEU A 92 -1.46 1.60 -2.92
N ALA A 93 -0.26 1.93 -2.47
CA ALA A 93 0.57 0.99 -1.74
C ALA A 93 -0.14 0.53 -0.46
N GLU A 94 -0.05 -0.75 -0.11
CA GLU A 94 -0.71 -1.32 1.08
C GLU A 94 -0.38 -0.55 2.35
N GLU A 95 0.87 -0.19 2.56
CA GLU A 95 1.29 0.65 3.70
C GLU A 95 0.57 2.01 3.73
N THR A 96 0.28 2.60 2.57
CA THR A 96 -0.46 3.85 2.47
C THR A 96 -1.94 3.65 2.81
N VAL A 97 -2.56 2.57 2.31
CA VAL A 97 -3.93 2.21 2.69
C VAL A 97 -4.06 2.07 4.21
N LEU A 98 -3.15 1.32 4.82
CA LEU A 98 -3.18 1.08 6.27
C LEU A 98 -2.97 2.38 7.07
N ARG A 99 -2.03 3.23 6.66
CA ARG A 99 -1.76 4.51 7.33
C ARG A 99 -2.94 5.50 7.24
N GLU A 100 -3.57 5.59 6.07
CA GLU A 100 -4.62 6.60 5.81
C GLU A 100 -6.00 6.16 6.30
N ILE A 101 -6.27 4.86 6.34
CA ILE A 101 -7.61 4.32 6.60
C ILE A 101 -7.74 3.75 8.01
N ALA A 102 -6.70 3.10 8.53
CA ALA A 102 -6.74 2.49 9.85
C ALA A 102 -6.79 3.55 10.98
N LYS A 103 -7.58 3.28 12.01
CA LYS A 103 -7.61 4.11 13.22
C LYS A 103 -6.43 3.80 14.16
N ASN A 104 -5.93 2.57 14.11
CA ASN A 104 -4.82 2.06 14.90
C ASN A 104 -4.23 0.80 14.25
N GLU A 105 -3.05 0.36 14.68
CA GLU A 105 -2.38 -0.83 14.15
C GLU A 105 -3.22 -2.11 14.25
N GLY A 106 -4.04 -2.24 15.31
CA GLY A 106 -4.91 -3.39 15.48
C GLY A 106 -6.03 -3.50 14.44
N ASP A 107 -6.24 -2.49 13.59
CA ASP A 107 -7.21 -2.51 12.50
C ASP A 107 -6.58 -2.96 11.17
N HIS A 108 -5.24 -2.99 11.05
CA HIS A 108 -4.53 -3.27 9.80
C HIS A 108 -4.98 -4.59 9.17
N ASN A 109 -4.87 -5.67 9.89
CA ASN A 109 -5.21 -7.02 9.39
C ASN A 109 -6.69 -7.15 9.01
N HIS A 110 -7.57 -6.46 9.76
CA HIS A 110 -8.99 -6.43 9.46
C HIS A 110 -9.28 -5.68 8.15
N ILE A 111 -8.57 -4.57 7.89
CA ILE A 111 -8.67 -3.84 6.62
C ILE A 111 -8.18 -4.72 5.47
N VAL A 112 -7.03 -5.38 5.59
CA VAL A 112 -6.51 -6.30 4.58
C VAL A 112 -7.50 -7.44 4.30
N PHE A 113 -8.14 -7.99 5.35
CA PHE A 113 -9.18 -9.00 5.19
C PHE A 113 -10.40 -8.45 4.42
N LEU A 114 -10.91 -7.26 4.78
CA LEU A 114 -12.05 -6.64 4.09
C LEU A 114 -11.74 -6.32 2.62
N LEU A 115 -10.52 -5.85 2.33
CA LEU A 115 -10.07 -5.64 0.96
C LEU A 115 -9.99 -6.96 0.18
N THR A 116 -9.52 -8.05 0.82
CA THR A 116 -9.43 -9.38 0.19
C THR A 116 -10.79 -9.97 -0.10
N VAL A 117 -11.77 -9.76 0.79
CA VAL A 117 -13.13 -10.28 0.64
C VAL A 117 -13.96 -9.45 -0.33
N GLY A 118 -13.76 -8.13 -0.37
CA GLY A 118 -14.58 -7.21 -1.18
C GLY A 118 -14.34 -7.40 -2.68
N HIS A 119 -15.43 -7.50 -3.46
CA HIS A 119 -15.39 -7.66 -4.93
C HIS A 119 -14.85 -6.45 -5.70
N HIS A 120 -14.70 -5.31 -5.03
CA HIS A 120 -14.31 -4.05 -5.65
C HIS A 120 -12.83 -3.76 -5.56
N PHE A 121 -12.06 -4.66 -4.93
CA PHE A 121 -10.65 -4.45 -4.65
C PHE A 121 -9.82 -5.55 -5.29
N ASP A 122 -8.82 -5.14 -6.04
CA ASP A 122 -7.84 -6.03 -6.62
C ASP A 122 -6.46 -5.76 -6.03
N PHE A 123 -5.63 -6.79 -6.03
CA PHE A 123 -4.36 -6.82 -5.34
C PHE A 123 -3.24 -7.21 -6.28
N ARG A 124 -2.19 -6.40 -6.30
CA ARG A 124 -0.94 -6.72 -6.97
C ARG A 124 0.18 -6.89 -5.95
N ARG A 125 0.83 -8.04 -6.01
CA ARG A 125 1.96 -8.35 -5.13
C ARG A 125 3.14 -7.46 -5.44
N GLU A 126 4.01 -7.30 -4.45
CA GLU A 126 5.32 -6.68 -4.63
C GLU A 126 6.11 -7.38 -5.73
N ASP A 127 6.76 -6.57 -6.55
CA ASP A 127 7.66 -7.00 -7.62
C ASP A 127 8.99 -6.21 -7.56
N ALA A 128 9.78 -6.23 -8.63
CA ALA A 128 11.05 -5.53 -8.69
C ALA A 128 10.89 -4.00 -8.61
N ASP A 129 9.85 -3.47 -9.21
CA ASP A 129 9.65 -2.04 -9.44
C ASP A 129 8.64 -1.41 -8.49
N PHE A 130 7.67 -2.19 -8.01
CA PHE A 130 6.53 -1.69 -7.26
C PHE A 130 6.32 -2.46 -5.95
N LYS A 131 5.83 -1.75 -4.94
CA LYS A 131 5.39 -2.31 -3.66
C LYS A 131 4.08 -3.07 -3.83
N THR A 132 3.74 -3.89 -2.82
CA THR A 132 2.40 -4.45 -2.66
C THR A 132 1.37 -3.33 -2.71
N ARG A 133 0.35 -3.49 -3.55
CA ARG A 133 -0.62 -2.43 -3.84
C ARG A 133 -2.04 -2.95 -4.07
N TRP A 134 -3.00 -2.10 -3.70
CA TRP A 134 -4.43 -2.32 -3.89
C TRP A 134 -4.98 -1.31 -4.91
N HIS A 135 -5.93 -1.73 -5.72
CA HIS A 135 -6.61 -0.85 -6.66
C HIS A 135 -8.10 -1.22 -6.79
N ILE A 136 -8.89 -0.25 -7.25
CA ILE A 136 -10.32 -0.37 -7.51
C ILE A 136 -10.65 -0.26 -9.01
N ASP A 137 -9.65 -0.02 -9.83
CA ASP A 137 -9.74 0.13 -11.29
C ASP A 137 -8.42 -0.37 -11.90
N GLU A 138 -8.51 -1.49 -12.63
CA GLU A 138 -7.36 -2.15 -13.26
C GLU A 138 -6.70 -1.27 -14.32
N GLN A 139 -7.49 -0.58 -15.14
CA GLN A 139 -6.97 0.28 -16.19
C GLN A 139 -6.18 1.47 -15.59
N LEU A 140 -6.72 2.08 -14.53
CA LEU A 140 -6.02 3.16 -13.83
C LEU A 140 -4.72 2.65 -13.19
N ALA A 141 -4.73 1.45 -12.61
CA ALA A 141 -3.53 0.85 -12.01
C ALA A 141 -2.43 0.66 -13.06
N GLU A 142 -2.76 0.11 -14.23
CA GLU A 142 -1.81 -0.04 -15.35
C GLU A 142 -1.26 1.29 -15.82
N GLN A 143 -2.12 2.29 -16.02
CA GLN A 143 -1.72 3.63 -16.47
C GLN A 143 -0.76 4.30 -15.47
N VAL A 144 -1.04 4.19 -14.17
CA VAL A 144 -0.18 4.74 -13.12
C VAL A 144 1.18 4.04 -13.09
N GLU A 145 1.23 2.71 -13.19
CA GLU A 145 2.47 1.94 -13.22
C GLU A 145 3.31 2.25 -14.46
N GLN A 146 2.69 2.37 -15.63
CA GLN A 146 3.38 2.78 -16.87
C GLN A 146 3.94 4.19 -16.75
N ALA A 147 3.17 5.13 -16.17
CA ALA A 147 3.64 6.49 -15.93
C ALA A 147 4.82 6.54 -14.96
N LEU A 148 4.80 5.73 -13.88
CA LEU A 148 5.90 5.61 -12.91
C LEU A 148 7.16 5.03 -13.56
N SER A 149 7.02 4.02 -14.41
CA SER A 149 8.13 3.43 -15.17
C SER A 149 8.74 4.44 -16.14
N ALA A 150 7.91 5.15 -16.91
CA ALA A 150 8.35 6.19 -17.84
C ALA A 150 9.01 7.37 -17.10
N LEU A 151 8.48 7.77 -15.95
CA LEU A 151 9.09 8.77 -15.09
C LEU A 151 10.51 8.35 -14.68
N TYR A 152 10.66 7.13 -14.14
CA TYR A 152 11.97 6.63 -13.71
C TYR A 152 12.99 6.62 -14.85
N GLU A 153 12.61 6.17 -16.06
CA GLU A 153 13.52 6.15 -17.22
C GLU A 153 13.93 7.56 -17.66
N SER A 154 13.11 8.58 -17.40
CA SER A 154 13.42 9.98 -17.70
C SER A 154 14.37 10.66 -16.71
N LEU A 155 14.60 10.04 -15.52
CA LEU A 155 15.42 10.63 -14.46
C LEU A 155 16.90 10.37 -14.69
N GLU A 156 17.73 11.39 -14.46
CA GLU A 156 19.19 11.24 -14.33
C GLU A 156 19.55 10.63 -12.97
N THR A 157 20.55 9.74 -12.94
CA THR A 157 20.86 8.90 -11.75
C THR A 157 21.12 9.71 -10.47
N ASN A 158 21.79 10.86 -10.55
CA ASN A 158 22.21 11.64 -9.37
C ASN A 158 21.53 13.01 -9.29
N ARG A 159 20.53 13.26 -10.13
CA ARG A 159 19.77 14.51 -10.09
C ARG A 159 18.68 14.41 -9.05
N LEU A 160 18.63 15.40 -8.18
CA LEU A 160 17.54 15.66 -7.27
C LEU A 160 16.64 16.74 -7.86
N THR A 161 15.35 16.57 -7.69
CA THR A 161 14.33 17.48 -8.21
C THR A 161 13.40 17.92 -7.06
N PRO A 162 13.17 19.22 -6.85
CA PRO A 162 12.18 19.70 -5.90
C PRO A 162 10.80 19.08 -6.13
N GLU A 163 10.01 18.93 -5.07
CA GLU A 163 8.72 18.22 -5.13
C GLU A 163 7.77 18.78 -6.19
N ASP A 164 7.66 20.11 -6.28
CA ASP A 164 6.74 20.75 -7.23
C ASP A 164 7.11 20.45 -8.69
N GLU A 165 8.41 20.52 -9.02
CA GLU A 165 8.91 20.18 -10.36
C GLU A 165 8.75 18.68 -10.64
N PHE A 166 8.97 17.84 -9.63
CA PHE A 166 8.85 16.39 -9.77
C PHE A 166 7.40 15.97 -10.01
N LEU A 167 6.44 16.57 -9.31
CA LEU A 167 5.02 16.34 -9.54
C LEU A 167 4.58 16.82 -10.92
N GLN A 168 5.09 17.95 -11.42
CA GLN A 168 4.83 18.41 -12.78
C GLN A 168 5.38 17.42 -13.85
N LEU A 169 6.59 16.88 -13.62
CA LEU A 169 7.17 15.86 -14.47
C LEU A 169 6.32 14.59 -14.47
N PHE A 170 5.90 14.13 -13.30
CA PHE A 170 5.02 12.97 -13.17
C PHE A 170 3.66 13.19 -13.81
N ALA A 171 3.04 14.36 -13.63
CA ALA A 171 1.78 14.72 -14.28
C ALA A 171 1.87 14.68 -15.82
N LYS A 172 3.02 15.04 -16.40
CA LYS A 172 3.26 14.92 -17.84
C LYS A 172 3.23 13.44 -18.29
N HIS A 173 3.88 12.55 -17.54
CA HIS A 173 3.87 11.11 -17.85
C HIS A 173 2.48 10.51 -17.66
N LEU A 174 1.75 10.87 -16.59
CA LEU A 174 0.35 10.47 -16.39
C LEU A 174 -0.55 10.87 -17.56
N LYS A 175 -0.41 12.10 -18.04
CA LYS A 175 -1.16 12.59 -19.20
C LYS A 175 -0.85 11.79 -20.48
N GLN A 176 0.39 11.36 -20.68
CA GLN A 176 0.77 10.51 -21.81
C GLN A 176 0.11 9.12 -21.74
N GLN A 177 -0.19 8.63 -20.55
CA GLN A 177 -0.93 7.38 -20.32
C GLN A 177 -2.46 7.59 -20.31
N GLY A 178 -2.95 8.79 -20.63
CA GLY A 178 -4.39 9.08 -20.66
C GLY A 178 -5.02 9.39 -19.30
N VAL A 179 -4.22 9.50 -18.24
CA VAL A 179 -4.72 9.87 -16.91
C VAL A 179 -4.98 11.37 -16.85
N LYS A 180 -6.19 11.76 -16.45
CA LYS A 180 -6.55 13.16 -16.22
C LYS A 180 -5.74 13.74 -15.05
N ASN A 181 -5.63 15.07 -15.05
CA ASN A 181 -4.97 15.79 -13.97
C ASN A 181 -5.55 15.41 -12.59
N ARG A 182 -4.67 15.21 -11.62
CA ARG A 182 -5.01 14.80 -10.26
C ARG A 182 -4.39 15.78 -9.24
N PRO A 183 -4.98 15.91 -8.06
CA PRO A 183 -4.38 16.68 -6.97
C PRO A 183 -2.98 16.15 -6.60
N ASP A 184 -2.12 17.03 -6.11
CA ASP A 184 -0.72 16.72 -5.78
C ASP A 184 -0.60 15.65 -4.69
N ASP A 185 -1.50 15.63 -3.73
CA ASP A 185 -1.55 14.61 -2.68
C ASP A 185 -1.86 13.20 -3.22
N VAL A 186 -2.71 13.11 -4.24
CA VAL A 186 -2.99 11.84 -4.96
C VAL A 186 -1.75 11.41 -5.73
N MET A 187 -1.12 12.32 -6.48
CA MET A 187 0.10 12.01 -7.24
C MET A 187 1.24 11.60 -6.31
N THR A 188 1.38 12.24 -5.16
CA THR A 188 2.37 11.86 -4.14
C THR A 188 2.13 10.44 -3.62
N ARG A 189 0.86 10.04 -3.37
CA ARG A 189 0.53 8.66 -2.97
C ARG A 189 0.88 7.66 -4.07
N TRP A 190 0.68 8.01 -5.34
CA TRP A 190 1.07 7.17 -6.46
C TRP A 190 2.58 7.01 -6.60
N LEU A 191 3.36 8.07 -6.38
CA LEU A 191 4.82 7.99 -6.33
C LEU A 191 5.32 7.00 -5.26
N LEU A 192 4.63 6.91 -4.12
CA LEU A 192 4.96 5.98 -3.04
C LEU A 192 4.75 4.50 -3.39
N ILE A 193 4.06 4.19 -4.49
CA ILE A 193 3.90 2.82 -5.00
C ILE A 193 5.23 2.30 -5.57
N SER A 194 6.02 3.19 -6.19
CA SER A 194 7.30 2.81 -6.79
C SER A 194 8.37 2.49 -5.74
N LYS A 195 9.18 1.48 -6.02
CA LYS A 195 10.43 1.16 -5.29
C LYS A 195 11.65 1.83 -5.91
N ARG A 196 11.49 2.39 -7.11
CA ARG A 196 12.59 2.93 -7.93
C ARG A 196 12.74 4.44 -7.79
N VAL A 197 11.72 5.17 -7.36
CA VAL A 197 11.79 6.59 -7.03
C VAL A 197 11.63 6.81 -5.54
N GLY A 198 12.27 7.84 -5.00
CA GLY A 198 12.21 8.13 -3.59
C GLY A 198 12.38 9.62 -3.30
N LYS A 199 12.00 10.01 -2.08
CA LYS A 199 12.11 11.35 -1.54
C LYS A 199 13.16 11.38 -0.45
N ASN A 200 14.08 12.33 -0.51
CA ASN A 200 15.03 12.53 0.57
C ASN A 200 14.40 13.35 1.73
N PRO A 201 15.06 13.42 2.91
CA PRO A 201 14.56 14.20 4.05
C PRO A 201 14.46 15.71 3.80
N LEU A 202 15.11 16.23 2.76
CA LEU A 202 15.01 17.64 2.37
C LEU A 202 13.83 17.94 1.45
N GLY A 203 13.01 16.92 1.13
CA GLY A 203 11.82 17.06 0.29
C GLY A 203 12.08 16.95 -1.20
N GLU A 204 13.28 16.55 -1.62
CA GLU A 204 13.63 16.39 -3.03
C GLU A 204 13.48 14.94 -3.49
N TRP A 205 13.06 14.73 -4.73
CA TRP A 205 12.84 13.43 -5.34
C TRP A 205 13.94 13.07 -6.34
N GLY A 206 14.16 11.77 -6.49
CA GLY A 206 15.11 11.23 -7.46
C GLY A 206 15.03 9.72 -7.54
N ARG A 207 16.00 9.10 -8.22
CA ARG A 207 16.11 7.64 -8.25
C ARG A 207 16.45 7.09 -6.87
N GLN A 208 15.75 6.05 -6.44
CA GLN A 208 15.91 5.45 -5.10
C GLN A 208 17.32 4.90 -4.86
N GLU A 209 18.01 4.42 -5.90
CA GLU A 209 19.40 3.96 -5.80
C GLU A 209 20.41 5.09 -5.64
N SER A 210 20.04 6.34 -5.91
CA SER A 210 20.95 7.49 -5.74
C SER A 210 21.35 7.65 -4.28
N PRO A 211 22.66 7.84 -4.00
CA PRO A 211 23.13 8.11 -2.64
C PRO A 211 22.56 9.40 -2.05
N HIS A 212 22.01 10.30 -2.89
CA HIS A 212 21.38 11.55 -2.47
C HIS A 212 19.90 11.39 -2.05
N VAL A 213 19.29 10.27 -2.43
CA VAL A 213 17.93 9.89 -2.01
C VAL A 213 18.00 8.92 -0.84
N ARG A 214 18.82 7.87 -0.95
CA ARG A 214 18.99 6.85 0.07
C ARG A 214 20.02 7.27 1.12
N ILE A 215 19.65 8.15 2.01
CA ILE A 215 20.49 8.59 3.13
C ILE A 215 20.56 7.47 4.16
N LYS A 216 21.79 7.06 4.53
CA LYS A 216 22.01 5.98 5.49
C LYS A 216 22.57 6.43 6.83
N ASN A 217 23.23 7.59 6.87
CA ASN A 217 23.93 8.04 8.07
C ASN A 217 24.04 9.57 8.13
N THR A 218 24.48 10.08 9.29
CA THR A 218 24.66 11.53 9.55
C THR A 218 25.60 12.20 8.54
N ARG A 219 26.61 11.50 8.04
CA ARG A 219 27.54 12.05 7.05
C ARG A 219 26.84 12.37 5.73
N ASP A 220 25.94 11.48 5.29
CA ASP A 220 25.18 11.67 4.04
C ASP A 220 24.22 12.87 4.19
N PHE A 221 23.63 13.02 5.38
CA PHE A 221 22.79 14.16 5.72
C PHE A 221 23.56 15.47 5.68
N ALA A 222 24.70 15.52 6.36
CA ALA A 222 25.59 16.69 6.37
C ALA A 222 26.04 17.08 4.95
N TYR A 223 26.38 16.07 4.13
CA TYR A 223 26.76 16.30 2.74
C TYR A 223 25.63 16.97 1.93
N LEU A 224 24.40 16.48 2.05
CA LEU A 224 23.26 17.09 1.36
C LEU A 224 22.99 18.52 1.82
N THR A 225 23.06 18.78 3.13
CA THR A 225 22.88 20.11 3.70
C THR A 225 23.92 21.07 3.14
N LEU A 226 25.20 20.68 3.14
CA LEU A 226 26.30 21.49 2.58
C LEU A 226 26.13 21.71 1.07
N LYS A 227 25.74 20.66 0.32
CA LYS A 227 25.50 20.74 -1.13
C LYS A 227 24.37 21.73 -1.45
N ARG A 228 23.29 21.71 -0.68
CA ARG A 228 22.15 22.63 -0.84
C ARG A 228 22.51 24.06 -0.48
N HIS A 229 23.32 24.26 0.57
CA HIS A 229 23.76 25.59 1.00
C HIS A 229 24.78 26.21 0.01
N GLY A 230 25.54 25.40 -0.73
CA GLY A 230 26.46 25.84 -1.78
C GLY A 230 27.73 26.50 -1.29
N SER A 231 27.96 26.57 0.03
CA SER A 231 29.17 27.14 0.66
C SER A 231 29.49 26.41 1.97
N PRO A 232 30.74 26.49 2.48
CA PRO A 232 31.10 25.90 3.77
C PRO A 232 30.23 26.45 4.90
N MET A 233 29.75 25.55 5.79
CA MET A 233 28.99 25.89 6.99
C MET A 233 29.73 25.44 8.24
N HIS A 234 29.48 26.12 9.37
CA HIS A 234 29.97 25.66 10.65
C HIS A 234 29.22 24.41 11.09
N PHE A 235 29.90 23.44 11.72
CA PHE A 235 29.29 22.15 12.07
C PHE A 235 28.04 22.26 12.95
N THR A 236 27.93 23.29 13.79
CA THR A 236 26.73 23.56 14.59
C THR A 236 25.52 23.99 13.77
N GLU A 237 25.73 24.54 12.57
CA GLU A 237 24.66 24.92 11.64
C GLU A 237 24.21 23.73 10.80
N VAL A 238 25.18 22.84 10.45
CA VAL A 238 24.87 21.59 9.74
C VAL A 238 24.07 20.61 10.61
N ALA A 239 24.22 20.72 11.95
CA ALA A 239 23.54 19.86 12.93
C ALA A 239 22.14 20.33 13.35
N LYS A 240 21.72 21.51 12.91
CA LYS A 240 20.33 22.04 13.12
C LYS A 240 19.41 21.57 12.00
#